data_72dcac7b2f36d36d495a9cbb7548389c
#
_entry.id   72dcac7b2f36d36d495a9cbb7548389c
#
_cell.length_a   1.000
_cell.length_b   1.000
_cell.length_c   1.000
_cell.angle_alpha   90.00
_cell.angle_beta   90.00
_cell.angle_gamma   90.00
#
_symmetry.space_group_name_H-M   'P 1'
#
loop_
_entity.id
_entity.type
_entity.pdbx_description
1 polymer ?
#
loop_
_entity_poly.entity_id
_entity_poly.type
_entity_poly.pdbx_seq_one_letter_code
_entity_poly.pdbx_strand_id
1 'polypeptide(L)'
;MEKIQVLIAYGTRYGATTSTAEEIAKVLQDEGLEVRVVNLKKEKIKDITNYELVIIGSGMKMEMWTSKAKAFLNKFSSELKKKKVAIFVSSGARALMEYKGEHDEIIRITKKYLEDKASKYNLNPISMTMFGGIWDYNQMGKIYRKFLDAEKENFIPAGIKETEPGVYDSRNWDEIRKWANELARMIYDNSIKIKAT
;
A
#
# COMPACT_ATOMS: atom_id res chain seq x y z
N MET A 1 13.18 4.18 26.82
CA MET A 1 13.27 3.12 25.80
C MET A 1 13.41 3.77 24.44
N GLU A 2 14.31 3.27 23.62
CA GLU A 2 14.47 3.75 22.24
C GLU A 2 13.19 3.43 21.45
N LYS A 3 12.68 4.41 20.68
CA LYS A 3 11.45 4.22 19.91
C LYS A 3 11.72 3.31 18.70
N ILE A 4 10.81 2.40 18.43
CA ILE A 4 10.88 1.53 17.24
C ILE A 4 10.78 2.39 15.98
N GLN A 5 11.77 2.24 15.09
CA GLN A 5 11.88 3.00 13.84
C GLN A 5 11.14 2.29 12.71
N VAL A 6 10.25 3.00 12.05
CA VAL A 6 9.46 2.50 10.91
C VAL A 6 9.71 3.34 9.67
N LEU A 7 9.97 2.67 8.55
CA LEU A 7 10.03 3.31 7.24
C LEU A 7 8.79 2.93 6.42
N ILE A 8 8.08 3.93 5.91
CA ILE A 8 7.06 3.73 4.86
C ILE A 8 7.61 4.27 3.54
N ALA A 9 8.01 3.38 2.64
CA ALA A 9 8.54 3.70 1.33
C ALA A 9 7.52 3.39 0.24
N TYR A 10 7.06 4.39 -0.50
CA TYR A 10 5.98 4.17 -1.46
C TYR A 10 6.20 4.82 -2.82
N GLY A 11 5.56 4.23 -3.83
CA GLY A 11 5.39 4.84 -5.15
C GLY A 11 3.92 5.08 -5.46
N THR A 12 3.58 6.26 -5.97
CA THR A 12 2.22 6.63 -6.33
C THR A 12 2.11 7.05 -7.79
N ARG A 13 0.90 6.99 -8.34
CA ARG A 13 0.56 7.47 -9.69
C ARG A 13 -0.35 8.69 -9.66
N TYR A 14 -1.46 8.60 -8.92
CA TYR A 14 -2.52 9.61 -8.83
C TYR A 14 -2.74 10.11 -7.39
N GLY A 15 -1.80 9.91 -6.48
CA GLY A 15 -1.88 10.41 -5.11
C GLY A 15 -2.45 9.43 -4.07
N ALA A 16 -3.29 8.46 -4.45
CA ALA A 16 -3.93 7.55 -3.49
C ALA A 16 -2.95 6.93 -2.48
N THR A 17 -1.83 6.39 -2.97
CA THR A 17 -0.82 5.76 -2.11
C THR A 17 -0.14 6.76 -1.17
N THR A 18 -0.10 8.06 -1.52
CA THR A 18 0.46 9.11 -0.66
C THR A 18 -0.38 9.25 0.60
N SER A 19 -1.65 9.60 0.46
CA SER A 19 -2.54 9.82 1.62
C SER A 19 -2.82 8.52 2.39
N THR A 20 -2.81 7.35 1.72
CA THR A 20 -2.83 6.05 2.41
C THR A 20 -1.58 5.85 3.30
N ALA A 21 -0.38 6.15 2.79
CA ALA A 21 0.86 6.05 3.55
C ALA A 21 0.91 7.04 4.73
N GLU A 22 0.40 8.25 4.54
CA GLU A 22 0.30 9.28 5.57
C GLU A 22 -0.68 8.88 6.69
N GLU A 23 -1.84 8.28 6.35
CA GLU A 23 -2.79 7.78 7.35
C GLU A 23 -2.21 6.60 8.13
N ILE A 24 -1.54 5.65 7.46
CA ILE A 24 -0.83 4.55 8.14
C ILE A 24 0.22 5.12 9.11
N ALA A 25 1.01 6.11 8.66
CA ALA A 25 2.02 6.73 9.50
C ALA A 25 1.44 7.39 10.74
N LYS A 26 0.32 8.13 10.57
CA LYS A 26 -0.37 8.78 11.68
C LYS A 26 -0.79 7.76 12.74
N VAL A 27 -1.44 6.68 12.34
CA VAL A 27 -1.87 5.62 13.28
C VAL A 27 -0.68 5.00 14.00
N LEU A 28 0.41 4.69 13.28
CA LEU A 28 1.61 4.12 13.89
C LEU A 28 2.31 5.10 14.85
N GLN A 29 2.29 6.40 14.53
CA GLN A 29 2.82 7.44 15.42
C GLN A 29 1.96 7.62 16.69
N ASP A 30 0.64 7.56 16.56
CA ASP A 30 -0.30 7.59 17.69
C ASP A 30 -0.09 6.38 18.61
N GLU A 31 0.33 5.23 18.07
CA GLU A 31 0.77 4.02 18.81
C GLU A 31 2.21 4.12 19.35
N GLY A 32 2.88 5.26 19.23
CA GLY A 32 4.19 5.53 19.83
C GLY A 32 5.41 5.14 19.01
N LEU A 33 5.23 4.70 17.76
CA LEU A 33 6.31 4.36 16.85
C LEU A 33 6.91 5.63 16.20
N GLU A 34 8.19 5.61 15.83
CA GLU A 34 8.81 6.69 15.07
C GLU A 34 8.78 6.37 13.57
N VAL A 35 8.00 7.13 12.80
CA VAL A 35 7.68 6.79 11.41
C VAL A 35 8.24 7.83 10.46
N ARG A 36 9.04 7.35 9.49
CA ARG A 36 9.47 8.13 8.33
C ARG A 36 8.68 7.69 7.09
N VAL A 37 8.06 8.66 6.43
CA VAL A 37 7.31 8.45 5.18
C VAL A 37 8.09 8.99 4.00
N VAL A 38 8.33 8.17 2.98
CA VAL A 38 9.15 8.55 1.82
C VAL A 38 8.44 8.24 0.51
N ASN A 39 8.18 9.30 -0.25
CA ASN A 39 7.76 9.16 -1.65
C ASN A 39 8.99 8.90 -2.53
N LEU A 40 9.13 7.69 -3.02
CA LEU A 40 10.26 7.21 -3.82
C LEU A 40 10.44 7.94 -5.17
N LYS A 41 9.44 8.73 -5.61
CA LYS A 41 9.56 9.60 -6.78
C LYS A 41 10.33 10.89 -6.44
N LYS A 42 10.16 11.38 -5.19
CA LYS A 42 10.70 12.66 -4.74
C LYS A 42 12.04 12.51 -4.02
N GLU A 43 12.24 11.40 -3.30
CA GLU A 43 13.40 11.17 -2.45
C GLU A 43 14.03 9.80 -2.68
N LYS A 44 15.37 9.75 -2.64
CA LYS A 44 16.15 8.50 -2.70
C LYS A 44 16.54 8.05 -1.30
N ILE A 45 16.13 6.85 -0.94
CA ILE A 45 16.59 6.21 0.30
C ILE A 45 18.00 5.65 0.06
N LYS A 46 18.94 6.00 0.94
CA LYS A 46 20.33 5.54 0.87
C LYS A 46 20.54 4.27 1.66
N ASP A 47 19.91 4.16 2.82
CA ASP A 47 20.09 3.10 3.82
C ASP A 47 18.78 2.81 4.53
N ILE A 48 18.57 1.56 4.95
CA ILE A 48 17.41 1.10 5.71
C ILE A 48 17.82 0.39 7.02
N THR A 49 19.08 0.45 7.42
CA THR A 49 19.63 -0.33 8.54
C THR A 49 18.90 -0.08 9.86
N ASN A 50 18.59 1.17 10.15
CA ASN A 50 18.03 1.57 11.45
C ASN A 50 16.51 1.30 11.60
N TYR A 51 15.83 0.81 10.57
CA TYR A 51 14.40 0.54 10.65
C TYR A 51 14.13 -0.90 11.02
N GLU A 52 13.30 -1.14 12.04
CA GLU A 52 12.82 -2.46 12.45
C GLU A 52 11.69 -2.96 11.54
N LEU A 53 10.84 -2.04 11.09
CA LEU A 53 9.77 -2.32 10.13
C LEU A 53 9.95 -1.47 8.87
N VAL A 54 9.86 -2.12 7.72
CA VAL A 54 9.80 -1.44 6.41
C VAL A 54 8.46 -1.77 5.75
N ILE A 55 7.63 -0.74 5.59
CA ILE A 55 6.35 -0.84 4.89
C ILE A 55 6.55 -0.36 3.46
N ILE A 56 6.18 -1.19 2.49
CA ILE A 56 6.36 -0.89 1.07
C ILE A 56 5.00 -0.72 0.40
N GLY A 57 4.76 0.48 -0.12
CA GLY A 57 3.51 0.84 -0.79
C GLY A 57 3.64 1.02 -2.30
N SER A 58 2.66 0.59 -3.08
CA SER A 58 2.61 0.88 -4.52
C SER A 58 1.21 1.14 -5.04
N GLY A 59 1.05 2.24 -5.78
CA GLY A 59 -0.12 2.45 -6.62
C GLY A 59 -0.12 1.51 -7.81
N MET A 60 -1.28 0.91 -8.10
CA MET A 60 -1.47 0.00 -9.23
C MET A 60 -2.02 0.74 -10.45
N LYS A 61 -1.54 0.36 -11.64
CA LYS A 61 -2.12 0.76 -12.93
C LYS A 61 -1.82 -0.32 -13.95
N MET A 62 -2.84 -0.79 -14.66
CA MET A 62 -2.71 -1.88 -15.63
C MET A 62 -1.95 -3.07 -15.02
N GLU A 63 -2.34 -3.46 -13.82
CA GLU A 63 -1.76 -4.55 -13.02
C GLU A 63 -0.25 -4.41 -12.71
N MET A 64 0.30 -3.22 -12.80
CA MET A 64 1.72 -3.00 -12.58
C MET A 64 2.01 -2.09 -11.40
N TRP A 65 2.98 -2.50 -10.59
CA TRP A 65 3.61 -1.66 -9.58
C TRP A 65 4.33 -0.46 -10.22
N THR A 66 4.46 0.61 -9.46
CA THR A 66 5.29 1.75 -9.88
C THR A 66 6.75 1.32 -10.05
N SER A 67 7.43 1.91 -11.03
CA SER A 67 8.86 1.62 -11.28
C SER A 67 9.73 1.94 -10.08
N LYS A 68 9.38 2.99 -9.33
CA LYS A 68 10.14 3.42 -8.13
C LYS A 68 10.03 2.44 -6.98
N ALA A 69 8.83 1.89 -6.71
CA ALA A 69 8.67 0.85 -5.69
C ALA A 69 9.39 -0.45 -6.10
N LYS A 70 9.36 -0.83 -7.38
CA LYS A 70 10.15 -1.97 -7.88
C LYS A 70 11.66 -1.74 -7.76
N ALA A 71 12.14 -0.54 -8.06
CA ALA A 71 13.55 -0.19 -7.91
C ALA A 71 14.01 -0.23 -6.44
N PHE A 72 13.17 0.20 -5.50
CA PHE A 72 13.42 0.09 -4.07
C PHE A 72 13.55 -1.37 -3.64
N LEU A 73 12.61 -2.22 -4.03
CA LEU A 73 12.66 -3.66 -3.76
C LEU A 73 13.93 -4.31 -4.32
N ASN A 74 14.32 -3.97 -5.56
CA ASN A 74 15.55 -4.48 -6.16
C ASN A 74 16.78 -4.03 -5.38
N LYS A 75 16.86 -2.73 -5.03
CA LYS A 75 18.02 -2.16 -4.34
C LYS A 75 18.25 -2.78 -2.98
N PHE A 76 17.19 -2.99 -2.20
CA PHE A 76 17.27 -3.41 -0.80
C PHE A 76 16.86 -4.87 -0.57
N SER A 77 16.83 -5.69 -1.63
CA SER A 77 16.34 -7.07 -1.54
C SER A 77 17.06 -7.93 -0.49
N SER A 78 18.37 -7.72 -0.30
CA SER A 78 19.19 -8.47 0.68
C SER A 78 18.92 -8.02 2.11
N GLU A 79 18.75 -6.72 2.31
CA GLU A 79 18.50 -6.14 3.63
C GLU A 79 17.06 -6.40 4.08
N LEU A 80 16.10 -6.28 3.17
CA LEU A 80 14.68 -6.51 3.46
C LEU A 80 14.39 -7.94 3.93
N LYS A 81 15.16 -8.94 3.48
CA LYS A 81 15.05 -10.34 3.98
C LYS A 81 15.34 -10.48 5.47
N LYS A 82 16.09 -9.54 6.04
CA LYS A 82 16.52 -9.55 7.45
C LYS A 82 15.64 -8.65 8.33
N LYS A 83 14.60 -8.03 7.76
CA LYS A 83 13.74 -7.06 8.44
C LYS A 83 12.30 -7.52 8.49
N LYS A 84 11.53 -6.98 9.43
CA LYS A 84 10.09 -7.07 9.36
C LYS A 84 9.62 -6.22 8.17
N VAL A 85 8.85 -6.83 7.28
CA VAL A 85 8.34 -6.18 6.08
C VAL A 85 6.83 -6.27 6.06
N ALA A 86 6.15 -5.17 5.72
CA ALA A 86 4.75 -5.18 5.36
C ALA A 86 4.57 -4.58 3.96
N ILE A 87 3.56 -5.03 3.24
CA ILE A 87 3.33 -4.61 1.85
C ILE A 87 1.88 -4.18 1.68
N PHE A 88 1.66 -3.03 1.05
CA PHE A 88 0.34 -2.67 0.61
C PHE A 88 0.33 -2.17 -0.84
N VAL A 89 -0.79 -2.38 -1.52
CA VAL A 89 -1.04 -1.79 -2.83
C VAL A 89 -2.35 -1.01 -2.80
N SER A 90 -2.42 0.06 -3.62
CA SER A 90 -3.64 0.85 -3.81
C SER A 90 -4.18 0.59 -5.21
N SER A 91 -5.38 0.00 -5.29
CA SER A 91 -6.05 -0.36 -6.56
C SER A 91 -7.50 0.15 -6.56
N GLY A 92 -7.83 1.07 -7.47
CA GLY A 92 -9.21 1.56 -7.63
C GLY A 92 -10.18 0.48 -8.10
N ALA A 93 -9.69 -0.54 -8.83
CA ALA A 93 -10.53 -1.59 -9.40
C ALA A 93 -11.17 -2.53 -8.36
N ARG A 94 -10.56 -2.64 -7.15
CA ARG A 94 -11.03 -3.57 -6.11
C ARG A 94 -12.52 -3.37 -5.79
N ALA A 95 -12.96 -2.14 -5.54
CA ALA A 95 -14.34 -1.85 -5.16
C ALA A 95 -15.35 -2.23 -6.25
N LEU A 96 -15.01 -2.03 -7.53
CA LEU A 96 -15.87 -2.48 -8.64
C LEU A 96 -15.96 -4.01 -8.71
N MET A 97 -14.86 -4.70 -8.53
CA MET A 97 -14.82 -6.16 -8.53
C MET A 97 -15.64 -6.74 -7.37
N GLU A 98 -15.52 -6.15 -6.18
CA GLU A 98 -16.32 -6.53 -5.00
C GLU A 98 -17.81 -6.32 -5.28
N TYR A 99 -18.20 -5.18 -5.83
CA TYR A 99 -19.58 -4.88 -6.20
C TYR A 99 -20.15 -5.87 -7.24
N LYS A 100 -19.33 -6.26 -8.22
CA LYS A 100 -19.73 -7.21 -9.27
C LYS A 100 -19.67 -8.68 -8.82
N GLY A 101 -19.19 -8.97 -7.63
CA GLY A 101 -19.01 -10.33 -7.14
C GLY A 101 -17.89 -11.11 -7.84
N GLU A 102 -16.91 -10.41 -8.41
CA GLU A 102 -15.77 -11.00 -9.15
C GLU A 102 -14.72 -11.57 -8.18
N HIS A 103 -15.12 -12.49 -7.29
CA HIS A 103 -14.26 -13.00 -6.22
C HIS A 103 -12.98 -13.68 -6.73
N ASP A 104 -13.10 -14.49 -7.79
CA ASP A 104 -11.94 -15.19 -8.38
C ASP A 104 -10.91 -14.20 -8.93
N GLU A 105 -11.39 -13.11 -9.54
CA GLU A 105 -10.52 -12.07 -10.06
C GLU A 105 -9.82 -11.30 -8.93
N ILE A 106 -10.52 -11.01 -7.83
CA ILE A 106 -9.91 -10.40 -6.63
C ILE A 106 -8.81 -11.31 -6.07
N ILE A 107 -9.05 -12.62 -5.97
CA ILE A 107 -8.04 -13.59 -5.52
C ILE A 107 -6.84 -13.57 -6.47
N ARG A 108 -7.07 -13.63 -7.78
CA ARG A 108 -6.03 -13.60 -8.80
C ARG A 108 -5.14 -12.35 -8.71
N ILE A 109 -5.77 -11.17 -8.64
CA ILE A 109 -5.00 -9.91 -8.58
C ILE A 109 -4.30 -9.72 -7.23
N THR A 110 -4.92 -10.15 -6.13
CA THR A 110 -4.30 -10.12 -4.81
C THR A 110 -3.03 -10.96 -4.80
N LYS A 111 -3.11 -12.20 -5.27
CA LYS A 111 -1.95 -13.07 -5.43
C LYS A 111 -0.87 -12.41 -6.28
N LYS A 112 -1.22 -11.93 -7.48
CA LYS A 112 -0.28 -11.30 -8.43
C LYS A 112 0.38 -10.05 -7.86
N TYR A 113 -0.38 -9.21 -7.15
CA TYR A 113 0.11 -7.91 -6.68
C TYR A 113 0.91 -8.03 -5.39
N LEU A 114 0.63 -9.01 -4.55
CA LEU A 114 1.21 -9.16 -3.21
C LEU A 114 2.08 -10.41 -3.12
N GLU A 115 1.52 -11.61 -3.23
CA GLU A 115 2.23 -12.86 -2.99
C GLU A 115 3.34 -13.12 -4.02
N ASP A 116 3.02 -13.04 -5.32
CA ASP A 116 4.00 -13.23 -6.38
C ASP A 116 5.09 -12.14 -6.32
N LYS A 117 4.72 -10.95 -5.82
CA LYS A 117 5.67 -9.86 -5.62
C LYS A 117 6.61 -10.15 -4.45
N ALA A 118 6.09 -10.58 -3.31
CA ALA A 118 6.89 -10.99 -2.17
C ALA A 118 7.82 -12.15 -2.52
N SER A 119 7.29 -13.18 -3.18
CA SER A 119 8.04 -14.35 -3.64
C SER A 119 9.18 -13.98 -4.59
N LYS A 120 8.93 -13.09 -5.56
CA LYS A 120 9.95 -12.64 -6.52
C LYS A 120 11.19 -12.05 -5.85
N TYR A 121 11.02 -11.40 -4.70
CA TYR A 121 12.12 -10.80 -3.94
C TYR A 121 12.54 -11.65 -2.73
N ASN A 122 12.00 -12.86 -2.60
CA ASN A 122 12.22 -13.75 -1.45
C ASN A 122 11.98 -13.04 -0.11
N LEU A 123 10.87 -12.30 -0.03
CA LEU A 123 10.42 -11.63 1.20
C LEU A 123 9.42 -12.51 1.93
N ASN A 124 9.44 -12.43 3.25
CA ASN A 124 8.43 -13.00 4.13
C ASN A 124 7.70 -11.88 4.89
N PRO A 125 6.75 -11.17 4.27
CA PRO A 125 6.06 -10.06 4.91
C PRO A 125 5.25 -10.53 6.11
N ILE A 126 5.27 -9.75 7.19
CA ILE A 126 4.43 -9.99 8.37
C ILE A 126 2.95 -9.67 8.09
N SER A 127 2.69 -8.81 7.10
CA SER A 127 1.34 -8.51 6.62
C SER A 127 1.37 -7.99 5.19
N MET A 128 0.31 -8.31 4.44
CA MET A 128 0.09 -7.81 3.07
C MET A 128 -1.37 -7.44 2.87
N THR A 129 -1.64 -6.34 2.18
CA THR A 129 -3.03 -5.92 1.90
C THR A 129 -3.17 -5.16 0.58
N MET A 130 -4.36 -5.19 0.01
CA MET A 130 -4.76 -4.38 -1.14
C MET A 130 -5.89 -3.44 -0.72
N PHE A 131 -5.61 -2.16 -0.66
CA PHE A 131 -6.60 -1.12 -0.41
C PHE A 131 -7.26 -0.62 -1.69
N GLY A 132 -8.38 0.05 -1.55
CA GLY A 132 -8.95 0.89 -2.58
C GLY A 132 -7.96 1.94 -3.10
N GLY A 133 -8.33 2.64 -4.16
CA GLY A 133 -7.47 3.64 -4.78
C GLY A 133 -8.24 4.86 -5.28
N ILE A 134 -7.54 5.74 -5.97
CA ILE A 134 -8.12 6.91 -6.64
C ILE A 134 -8.00 6.73 -8.15
N TRP A 135 -9.05 7.09 -8.84
CA TRP A 135 -9.04 7.37 -10.27
C TRP A 135 -9.18 8.87 -10.50
N ASP A 136 -8.10 9.49 -10.93
CA ASP A 136 -8.07 10.90 -11.28
C ASP A 136 -8.14 11.06 -12.80
N TYR A 137 -9.33 11.37 -13.29
CA TYR A 137 -9.60 11.56 -14.71
C TYR A 137 -8.80 12.73 -15.30
N ASN A 138 -8.44 13.72 -14.48
CA ASN A 138 -7.68 14.87 -14.94
C ASN A 138 -6.23 14.50 -15.28
N GLN A 139 -5.69 13.43 -14.68
CA GLN A 139 -4.35 12.90 -14.91
C GLN A 139 -4.31 11.63 -15.78
N MET A 140 -5.46 11.10 -16.16
CA MET A 140 -5.53 9.86 -16.95
C MET A 140 -5.48 10.14 -18.45
N GLY A 141 -4.80 9.24 -19.19
CA GLY A 141 -4.86 9.24 -20.65
C GLY A 141 -6.25 8.88 -21.17
N LYS A 142 -6.62 9.45 -22.33
CA LYS A 142 -7.96 9.33 -22.93
C LYS A 142 -8.45 7.88 -23.09
N ILE A 143 -7.57 6.97 -23.48
CA ILE A 143 -7.92 5.55 -23.69
C ILE A 143 -8.34 4.89 -22.37
N TYR A 144 -7.54 5.07 -21.30
CA TYR A 144 -7.83 4.48 -19.99
C TYR A 144 -9.09 5.09 -19.37
N ARG A 145 -9.32 6.39 -19.56
CA ARG A 145 -10.55 7.07 -19.16
C ARG A 145 -11.78 6.44 -19.81
N LYS A 146 -11.74 6.18 -21.14
CA LYS A 146 -12.85 5.56 -21.88
C LYS A 146 -13.24 4.18 -21.33
N PHE A 147 -12.28 3.38 -20.84
CA PHE A 147 -12.59 2.12 -20.17
C PHE A 147 -13.33 2.33 -18.86
N LEU A 148 -12.94 3.32 -18.08
CA LEU A 148 -13.60 3.63 -16.81
C LEU A 148 -14.97 4.29 -17.02
N ASP A 149 -15.18 5.03 -18.10
CA ASP A 149 -16.46 5.65 -18.44
C ASP A 149 -17.55 4.58 -18.65
N ALA A 150 -17.21 3.41 -19.17
CA ALA A 150 -18.13 2.29 -19.32
C ALA A 150 -18.58 1.68 -17.98
N GLU A 151 -17.83 1.91 -16.91
CA GLU A 151 -18.14 1.43 -15.56
C GLU A 151 -18.70 2.51 -14.63
N LYS A 152 -18.85 3.73 -15.12
CA LYS A 152 -19.15 4.90 -14.28
C LYS A 152 -20.49 4.81 -13.54
N GLU A 153 -21.50 4.15 -14.15
CA GLU A 153 -22.78 3.88 -13.51
C GLU A 153 -22.67 2.99 -12.27
N ASN A 154 -21.63 2.15 -12.22
CA ASN A 154 -21.37 1.24 -11.12
C ASN A 154 -20.56 1.89 -9.98
N PHE A 155 -20.05 3.11 -10.14
CA PHE A 155 -19.17 3.73 -9.15
C PHE A 155 -19.89 3.98 -7.82
N ILE A 156 -21.03 4.66 -7.85
CA ILE A 156 -21.78 4.97 -6.63
C ILE A 156 -22.26 3.68 -5.94
N PRO A 157 -22.88 2.70 -6.64
CA PRO A 157 -23.25 1.42 -6.02
C PRO A 157 -22.06 0.65 -5.44
N ALA A 158 -20.88 0.76 -6.06
CA ALA A 158 -19.63 0.16 -5.56
C ALA A 158 -18.97 0.96 -4.42
N GLY A 159 -19.62 2.01 -3.90
CA GLY A 159 -19.06 2.86 -2.84
C GLY A 159 -17.94 3.81 -3.29
N ILE A 160 -17.75 3.97 -4.59
CA ILE A 160 -16.75 4.88 -5.17
C ILE A 160 -17.33 6.28 -5.22
N LYS A 161 -16.69 7.23 -4.53
CA LYS A 161 -17.20 8.60 -4.38
C LYS A 161 -16.40 9.56 -5.25
N GLU A 162 -17.09 10.48 -5.92
CA GLU A 162 -16.45 11.64 -6.51
C GLU A 162 -16.12 12.65 -5.40
N THR A 163 -14.85 12.86 -5.12
CA THR A 163 -14.36 13.75 -4.06
C THR A 163 -14.03 15.16 -4.55
N GLU A 164 -13.66 15.24 -5.81
CA GLU A 164 -13.42 16.47 -6.57
C GLU A 164 -13.85 16.22 -8.03
N PRO A 165 -14.13 17.24 -8.84
CA PRO A 165 -14.52 17.05 -10.23
C PRO A 165 -13.56 16.14 -11.01
N GLY A 166 -14.02 14.97 -11.40
CA GLY A 166 -13.24 13.96 -12.12
C GLY A 166 -12.28 13.14 -11.25
N VAL A 167 -12.38 13.22 -9.91
CA VAL A 167 -11.58 12.42 -8.97
C VAL A 167 -12.47 11.47 -8.20
N TYR A 168 -12.28 10.17 -8.41
CA TYR A 168 -13.10 9.11 -7.83
C TYR A 168 -12.28 8.30 -6.82
N ASP A 169 -12.75 8.22 -5.57
CA ASP A 169 -12.09 7.57 -4.44
C ASP A 169 -12.86 6.33 -3.98
N SER A 170 -12.20 5.19 -3.98
CA SER A 170 -12.74 3.90 -3.54
C SER A 170 -12.13 3.41 -2.22
N ARG A 171 -11.37 4.24 -1.49
CA ARG A 171 -10.69 3.83 -0.27
C ARG A 171 -11.63 3.74 0.91
N ASN A 172 -11.42 2.74 1.74
CA ASN A 172 -12.01 2.60 3.05
C ASN A 172 -10.97 2.99 4.12
N TRP A 173 -11.16 4.14 4.76
CA TRP A 173 -10.24 4.67 5.74
C TRP A 173 -10.19 3.84 7.02
N ASP A 174 -11.29 3.23 7.42
CA ASP A 174 -11.34 2.37 8.61
C ASP A 174 -10.56 1.07 8.39
N GLU A 175 -10.61 0.50 7.17
CA GLU A 175 -9.77 -0.64 6.78
C GLU A 175 -8.28 -0.28 6.86
N ILE A 176 -7.89 0.90 6.38
CA ILE A 176 -6.51 1.38 6.43
C ILE A 176 -6.03 1.54 7.87
N ARG A 177 -6.84 2.19 8.73
CA ARG A 177 -6.52 2.39 10.16
C ARG A 177 -6.45 1.06 10.90
N LYS A 178 -7.41 0.16 10.65
CA LYS A 178 -7.41 -1.17 11.26
C LYS A 178 -6.12 -1.93 10.94
N TRP A 179 -5.72 -1.95 9.68
CA TRP A 179 -4.49 -2.61 9.26
C TRP A 179 -3.23 -2.01 9.91
N ALA A 180 -3.16 -0.69 10.02
CA ALA A 180 -2.05 -0.01 10.69
C ALA A 180 -1.98 -0.35 12.20
N ASN A 181 -3.13 -0.39 12.90
CA ASN A 181 -3.19 -0.82 14.30
C ASN A 181 -2.76 -2.29 14.48
N GLU A 182 -3.14 -3.18 13.55
CA GLU A 182 -2.70 -4.58 13.57
C GLU A 182 -1.18 -4.68 13.40
N LEU A 183 -0.57 -3.88 12.51
CA LEU A 183 0.88 -3.81 12.36
C LEU A 183 1.57 -3.34 13.65
N ALA A 184 1.05 -2.31 14.32
CA ALA A 184 1.61 -1.83 15.58
C ALA A 184 1.62 -2.95 16.63
N ARG A 185 0.52 -3.70 16.78
CA ARG A 185 0.45 -4.85 17.70
C ARG A 185 1.46 -5.92 17.35
N MET A 186 1.56 -6.32 16.07
CA MET A 186 2.53 -7.34 15.62
C MET A 186 3.98 -6.94 15.92
N ILE A 187 4.30 -5.66 15.87
CA ILE A 187 5.64 -5.15 16.18
C ILE A 187 5.93 -5.24 17.66
N TYR A 188 5.00 -4.86 18.53
CA TYR A 188 5.17 -4.89 19.98
C TYR A 188 5.21 -6.32 20.52
N ASP A 189 4.32 -7.21 20.09
CA ASP A 189 4.26 -8.62 20.54
C ASP A 189 5.57 -9.36 20.27
N ASN A 190 6.17 -9.11 19.11
CA ASN A 190 7.46 -9.71 18.76
C ASN A 190 8.64 -9.08 19.53
N SER A 191 8.54 -7.81 19.94
CA SER A 191 9.58 -7.15 20.73
C SER A 191 9.64 -7.66 22.17
N ILE A 192 8.49 -8.09 22.71
CA ILE A 192 8.41 -8.71 24.05
C ILE A 192 9.04 -10.11 24.03
N LYS A 193 8.78 -10.92 23.00
CA LYS A 193 9.33 -12.28 22.89
C LYS A 193 10.86 -12.32 22.79
N ILE A 194 11.47 -11.35 22.11
CA ILE A 194 12.93 -11.27 21.95
C ILE A 194 13.64 -10.86 23.26
N LYS A 195 12.96 -10.11 24.15
CA LYS A 195 13.53 -9.69 25.44
C LYS A 195 13.39 -10.74 26.54
N ALA A 196 12.58 -11.79 26.31
CA ALA A 196 12.33 -12.89 27.25
C ALA A 196 13.19 -14.14 26.98
N THR A 197 14.03 -14.12 25.96
CA THR A 197 15.05 -15.14 25.60
C THR A 197 16.45 -14.60 25.81
#